data_8248c21aeb88addc662415dae73b12b5
#
_entry.id   8248c21aeb88addc662415dae73b12b5
#
_cell.length_a   1.000
_cell.length_b   1.000
_cell.length_c   1.000
_cell.angle_alpha   90.00
_cell.angle_beta   90.00
_cell.angle_gamma   90.00
#
_symmetry.space_group_name_H-M   'P 1'
#
loop_
_entity.id
_entity.type
_entity.pdbx_description
1 polymer ?
#
loop_
_entity_poly.entity_id
_entity_poly.type
_entity_poly.pdbx_seq_one_letter_code
_entity_poly.pdbx_strand_id
1 'polypeptide(L)'
;MTAELRNLPHIASMAFNEPLMLEPAYARVFFCALAGQLGISRLTDAVSGDSLTAGEAPAALALSVDDDGPRQARSYQVMNGIAVLPVSGTLVSRTRALQPYSGMTGYNGIIARLQQAASDPMVDGILLDMDTPGGMVAGAFDCADIIARVRDIKPVWALANDMNCSAGQLLASAASRRLVTQTARTGSIGVMMAHSNYGAALEKQGVEITLIYSGSHKVDGNPYSHLPDDVRETLQSRMDATRRMFAQKVSAYTGLSVQAVLDTEAA
;
A
#
# COMPACT_ATOMS: atom_id res chain seq x y z
N MET A 1 23.27 -6.05 17.66
CA MET A 1 22.11 -5.49 16.95
C MET A 1 21.29 -6.67 16.46
N THR A 2 20.07 -6.83 16.96
CA THR A 2 19.15 -7.89 16.54
C THR A 2 18.78 -7.72 15.05
N ALA A 3 18.42 -8.80 14.36
CA ALA A 3 18.06 -8.77 12.94
C ALA A 3 16.93 -7.77 12.63
N GLU A 4 16.05 -7.51 13.60
CA GLU A 4 14.94 -6.56 13.52
C GLU A 4 15.40 -5.10 13.34
N LEU A 5 16.49 -4.68 13.97
CA LEU A 5 17.02 -3.32 13.85
C LEU A 5 17.70 -3.03 12.49
N ARG A 6 18.06 -4.07 11.73
CA ARG A 6 18.78 -3.88 10.45
C ARG A 6 17.87 -3.40 9.31
N ASN A 7 16.56 -3.63 9.40
CA ASN A 7 15.60 -3.28 8.35
C ASN A 7 14.82 -1.99 8.63
N LEU A 8 14.92 -1.43 9.85
CA LEU A 8 14.18 -0.22 10.24
C LEU A 8 14.42 0.99 9.31
N PRO A 9 15.68 1.33 8.92
CA PRO A 9 15.91 2.44 8.00
C PRO A 9 15.25 2.22 6.63
N HIS A 10 15.24 0.99 6.14
CA HIS A 10 14.60 0.64 4.86
C HIS A 10 13.08 0.72 4.97
N ILE A 11 12.49 0.21 6.05
CA ILE A 11 11.04 0.33 6.31
C ILE A 11 10.65 1.79 6.48
N ALA A 12 11.44 2.58 7.21
CA ALA A 12 11.21 4.00 7.36
C ALA A 12 11.26 4.74 6.02
N SER A 13 12.22 4.43 5.14
CA SER A 13 12.32 5.03 3.82
C SER A 13 11.15 4.67 2.90
N MET A 14 10.54 3.50 3.09
CA MET A 14 9.36 3.08 2.33
C MET A 14 8.06 3.68 2.88
N ALA A 15 8.02 4.04 4.15
CA ALA A 15 6.84 4.56 4.83
C ALA A 15 6.77 6.10 4.81
N PHE A 16 7.93 6.76 4.85
CA PHE A 16 8.02 8.22 4.87
C PHE A 16 8.61 8.75 3.57
N ASN A 17 8.09 9.88 3.12
CA ASN A 17 8.51 10.58 1.90
C ASN A 17 8.25 9.80 0.59
N GLU A 18 7.48 8.70 0.65
CA GLU A 18 7.01 7.96 -0.51
C GLU A 18 5.49 8.06 -0.64
N PRO A 19 4.96 8.13 -1.88
CA PRO A 19 3.52 8.11 -2.10
C PRO A 19 2.91 6.78 -1.70
N LEU A 20 1.85 6.85 -0.88
CA LEU A 20 1.12 5.69 -0.39
C LEU A 20 -0.36 5.78 -0.78
N MET A 21 -0.93 4.66 -1.14
CA MET A 21 -2.36 4.44 -1.29
C MET A 21 -2.82 3.52 -0.15
N LEU A 22 -2.96 4.10 1.06
CA LEU A 22 -3.39 3.42 2.28
C LEU A 22 -4.73 3.97 2.77
N GLU A 23 -5.55 3.10 3.33
CA GLU A 23 -6.77 3.49 4.04
C GLU A 23 -6.42 4.37 5.26
N PRO A 24 -7.10 5.52 5.47
CA PRO A 24 -6.69 6.51 6.48
C PRO A 24 -6.60 6.00 7.92
N ALA A 25 -7.57 5.17 8.37
CA ALA A 25 -7.54 4.64 9.73
C ALA A 25 -6.38 3.64 9.92
N TYR A 26 -6.12 2.81 8.92
CA TYR A 26 -4.96 1.92 8.92
C TYR A 26 -3.64 2.71 8.88
N ALA A 27 -3.55 3.76 8.06
CA ALA A 27 -2.37 4.62 7.99
C ALA A 27 -2.03 5.23 9.36
N ARG A 28 -3.03 5.69 10.12
CA ARG A 28 -2.84 6.18 11.49
C ARG A 28 -2.19 5.12 12.39
N VAL A 29 -2.75 3.91 12.42
CA VAL A 29 -2.19 2.79 13.22
C VAL A 29 -0.80 2.42 12.75
N PHE A 30 -0.59 2.31 11.44
CA PHE A 30 0.70 1.97 10.84
C PHE A 30 1.79 2.99 11.20
N PHE A 31 1.52 4.29 11.02
CA PHE A 31 2.49 5.33 11.37
C PHE A 31 2.71 5.43 12.87
N CYS A 32 1.70 5.22 13.73
CA CYS A 32 1.86 5.20 15.19
C CYS A 32 2.74 4.03 15.64
N ALA A 33 2.52 2.83 15.11
CA ALA A 33 3.33 1.67 15.43
C ALA A 33 4.79 1.85 14.98
N LEU A 34 4.99 2.38 13.76
CA LEU A 34 6.30 2.66 13.22
C LEU A 34 7.00 3.79 13.99
N ALA A 35 6.28 4.82 14.40
CA ALA A 35 6.80 5.94 15.19
C ALA A 35 7.42 5.47 16.50
N GLY A 36 6.77 4.55 17.22
CA GLY A 36 7.32 3.97 18.46
C GLY A 36 8.65 3.24 18.23
N GLN A 37 8.78 2.52 17.13
CA GLN A 37 10.02 1.81 16.76
C GLN A 37 11.14 2.75 16.32
N LEU A 38 10.79 3.89 15.73
CA LEU A 38 11.73 4.90 15.20
C LEU A 38 12.04 6.02 16.20
N GLY A 39 11.46 5.98 17.41
CA GLY A 39 11.63 7.04 18.40
C GLY A 39 10.92 8.36 18.06
N ILE A 40 9.90 8.31 17.21
CA ILE A 40 9.08 9.47 16.87
C ILE A 40 8.07 9.69 18.00
N SER A 41 8.10 10.87 18.62
CA SER A 41 7.25 11.19 19.78
C SER A 41 5.87 11.74 19.41
N ARG A 42 5.70 12.22 18.19
CA ARG A 42 4.45 12.89 17.76
C ARG A 42 4.24 12.74 16.24
N LEU A 43 3.03 12.34 15.86
CA LEU A 43 2.53 12.39 14.49
C LEU A 43 1.39 13.41 14.42
N THR A 44 1.41 14.24 13.42
CA THR A 44 0.34 15.24 13.20
C THR A 44 -0.25 15.03 11.81
N ASP A 45 -1.56 14.91 11.74
CA ASP A 45 -2.27 14.92 10.46
C ASP A 45 -2.22 16.32 9.86
N ALA A 46 -1.66 16.46 8.66
CA ALA A 46 -1.46 17.78 8.03
C ALA A 46 -2.78 18.42 7.56
N VAL A 47 -3.86 17.65 7.44
CA VAL A 47 -5.17 18.13 6.99
C VAL A 47 -6.07 18.49 8.17
N SER A 48 -6.19 17.58 9.16
CA SER A 48 -7.04 17.79 10.34
C SER A 48 -6.35 18.52 11.49
N GLY A 49 -5.02 18.53 11.52
CA GLY A 49 -4.23 19.07 12.64
C GLY A 49 -4.19 18.16 13.86
N ASP A 50 -4.82 16.98 13.82
CA ASP A 50 -4.87 16.04 14.92
C ASP A 50 -3.48 15.45 15.22
N SER A 51 -3.15 15.37 16.50
CA SER A 51 -1.85 14.80 16.96
C SER A 51 -2.08 13.44 17.60
N LEU A 52 -1.28 12.46 17.17
CA LEU A 52 -1.22 11.11 17.73
C LEU A 52 0.10 10.93 18.49
N THR A 53 0.03 10.38 19.69
CA THR A 53 1.20 10.07 20.52
C THR A 53 1.58 8.59 20.40
N ALA A 54 2.86 8.29 20.49
CA ALA A 54 3.43 6.95 20.27
C ALA A 54 2.98 5.85 21.28
N GLY A 55 2.02 6.12 22.14
CA GLY A 55 1.49 5.16 23.15
C GLY A 55 0.12 4.56 22.83
N GLU A 56 -0.54 4.99 21.77
CA GLU A 56 -1.94 4.64 21.49
C GLU A 56 -2.12 3.56 20.40
N ALA A 57 -1.07 2.83 20.05
CA ALA A 57 -1.19 1.72 19.10
C ALA A 57 -1.91 0.51 19.75
N PRO A 58 -3.05 0.04 19.20
CA PRO A 58 -3.66 -1.19 19.67
C PRO A 58 -2.76 -2.40 19.39
N ALA A 59 -2.65 -3.30 20.37
CA ALA A 59 -1.84 -4.53 20.34
C ALA A 59 -2.44 -5.62 19.42
N ALA A 60 -2.76 -5.30 18.18
CA ALA A 60 -3.47 -6.20 17.26
C ALA A 60 -2.76 -6.34 15.91
N LEU A 61 -1.47 -6.70 15.92
CA LEU A 61 -0.75 -7.04 14.67
C LEU A 61 0.14 -8.29 14.83
N ALA A 62 -0.32 -9.29 15.56
CA ALA A 62 0.36 -10.57 15.66
C ALA A 62 -0.61 -11.71 15.34
N LEU A 63 -0.77 -12.02 14.07
CA LEU A 63 -1.20 -13.34 13.63
C LEU A 63 -0.18 -13.86 12.63
N SER A 64 0.87 -14.47 13.16
CA SER A 64 1.74 -15.35 12.41
C SER A 64 1.01 -16.69 12.22
N VAL A 65 0.79 -17.09 10.98
CA VAL A 65 0.44 -18.45 10.64
C VAL A 65 1.67 -19.09 10.04
N ASP A 66 2.31 -19.95 10.82
CA ASP A 66 3.36 -20.86 10.35
C ASP A 66 2.71 -21.90 9.44
N ASP A 67 3.09 -21.93 8.18
CA ASP A 67 2.73 -22.99 7.25
C ASP A 67 3.99 -23.73 6.77
N ASP A 68 4.32 -24.80 7.48
CA ASP A 68 5.31 -25.81 7.09
C ASP A 68 4.62 -26.97 6.34
N GLY A 69 4.13 -26.71 5.13
CA GLY A 69 3.60 -27.72 4.22
C GLY A 69 4.55 -28.06 3.07
N PRO A 70 4.47 -29.26 2.45
CA PRO A 70 5.32 -29.60 1.32
C PRO A 70 5.06 -28.66 0.15
N ARG A 71 6.14 -28.16 -0.45
CA ARG A 71 6.12 -27.20 -1.58
C ARG A 71 5.22 -27.69 -2.69
N GLN A 72 4.01 -27.18 -2.77
CA GLN A 72 3.15 -27.38 -3.94
C GLN A 72 3.78 -26.70 -5.16
N ALA A 73 3.70 -27.37 -6.32
CA ALA A 73 4.16 -26.79 -7.58
C ALA A 73 3.37 -25.54 -7.98
N ARG A 74 2.21 -25.31 -7.36
CA ARG A 74 1.37 -24.11 -7.50
C ARG A 74 1.52 -23.21 -6.29
N SER A 75 1.62 -21.91 -6.53
CA SER A 75 1.66 -20.88 -5.49
C SER A 75 0.26 -20.35 -5.09
N TYR A 76 -0.81 -21.11 -5.37
CA TYR A 76 -2.21 -20.84 -5.06
C TYR A 76 -2.99 -22.13 -4.94
N GLN A 77 -4.15 -22.06 -4.30
CA GLN A 77 -5.10 -23.17 -4.22
C GLN A 77 -6.04 -23.18 -5.42
N VAL A 78 -6.42 -24.37 -5.90
CA VAL A 78 -7.44 -24.52 -6.94
C VAL A 78 -8.63 -25.27 -6.33
N MET A 79 -9.80 -24.64 -6.36
CA MET A 79 -11.06 -25.21 -5.87
C MET A 79 -12.09 -25.19 -6.99
N ASN A 80 -12.50 -26.37 -7.45
CA ASN A 80 -13.48 -26.52 -8.53
C ASN A 80 -13.15 -25.70 -9.79
N GLY A 81 -11.88 -25.70 -10.22
CA GLY A 81 -11.41 -24.93 -11.36
C GLY A 81 -11.13 -23.46 -11.08
N ILE A 82 -11.34 -22.97 -9.86
CA ILE A 82 -11.07 -21.59 -9.47
C ILE A 82 -9.74 -21.52 -8.71
N ALA A 83 -8.79 -20.74 -9.25
CA ALA A 83 -7.57 -20.38 -8.53
C ALA A 83 -7.87 -19.29 -7.52
N VAL A 84 -7.65 -19.55 -6.23
CA VAL A 84 -7.82 -18.56 -5.15
C VAL A 84 -6.48 -17.95 -4.82
N LEU A 85 -6.36 -16.64 -5.05
CA LEU A 85 -5.16 -15.85 -4.82
C LEU A 85 -5.40 -14.89 -3.65
N PRO A 86 -4.87 -15.17 -2.44
CA PRO A 86 -4.99 -14.25 -1.33
C PRO A 86 -4.16 -12.98 -1.59
N VAL A 87 -4.77 -11.83 -1.30
CA VAL A 87 -4.17 -10.48 -1.38
C VAL A 87 -4.42 -9.80 -0.04
N SER A 88 -3.52 -10.00 0.92
CA SER A 88 -3.77 -9.63 2.31
C SER A 88 -2.70 -8.69 2.86
N GLY A 89 -3.12 -7.80 3.77
CA GLY A 89 -2.27 -6.83 4.44
C GLY A 89 -1.77 -5.70 3.53
N THR A 90 -0.70 -5.04 3.94
CA THR A 90 -0.13 -3.89 3.19
C THR A 90 0.47 -4.32 1.87
N LEU A 91 0.06 -3.67 0.79
CA LEU A 91 0.60 -3.91 -0.54
C LEU A 91 1.94 -3.18 -0.72
N VAL A 92 2.95 -3.91 -1.15
CA VAL A 92 4.30 -3.36 -1.37
C VAL A 92 4.82 -3.70 -2.77
N SER A 93 5.76 -2.91 -3.28
CA SER A 93 6.25 -3.07 -4.65
C SER A 93 6.83 -4.46 -4.90
N ARG A 94 7.61 -4.98 -3.95
CA ARG A 94 8.27 -6.29 -4.07
C ARG A 94 8.45 -6.96 -2.72
N THR A 95 8.23 -8.27 -2.69
CA THR A 95 8.60 -9.17 -1.59
C THR A 95 9.36 -10.37 -2.15
N ARG A 96 10.07 -11.11 -1.27
CA ARG A 96 10.67 -12.40 -1.65
C ARG A 96 9.64 -13.53 -1.67
N ALA A 97 8.58 -13.41 -0.89
CA ALA A 97 7.48 -14.37 -0.85
C ALA A 97 6.50 -14.11 -1.99
N LEU A 98 6.02 -15.17 -2.64
CA LEU A 98 4.95 -15.10 -3.65
C LEU A 98 3.57 -14.98 -3.03
N GLN A 99 3.39 -15.48 -1.81
CA GLN A 99 2.17 -15.38 -1.02
C GLN A 99 2.28 -14.26 0.03
N PRO A 100 1.15 -13.80 0.60
CA PRO A 100 1.17 -12.86 1.71
C PRO A 100 2.03 -13.39 2.86
N TYR A 101 2.92 -12.55 3.36
CA TYR A 101 3.81 -12.91 4.45
C TYR A 101 4.01 -11.72 5.39
N SER A 102 3.97 -11.97 6.70
CA SER A 102 4.18 -10.93 7.73
C SER A 102 3.28 -9.69 7.55
N GLY A 103 2.01 -9.88 7.17
CA GLY A 103 1.06 -8.79 6.97
C GLY A 103 1.32 -7.95 5.71
N MET A 104 2.11 -8.46 4.75
CA MET A 104 2.42 -7.78 3.49
C MET A 104 2.22 -8.68 2.29
N THR A 105 1.79 -8.09 1.17
CA THR A 105 1.72 -8.76 -0.14
C THR A 105 2.47 -7.94 -1.17
N GLY A 106 3.44 -8.56 -1.86
CA GLY A 106 4.16 -7.93 -2.96
C GLY A 106 3.37 -7.95 -4.27
N TYR A 107 3.33 -6.83 -5.00
CA TYR A 107 2.74 -6.80 -6.34
C TYR A 107 3.41 -7.81 -7.28
N ASN A 108 4.72 -8.02 -7.16
CA ASN A 108 5.44 -9.05 -7.91
C ASN A 108 4.91 -10.47 -7.64
N GLY A 109 4.53 -10.77 -6.40
CA GLY A 109 3.93 -12.05 -6.03
C GLY A 109 2.52 -12.22 -6.60
N ILE A 110 1.71 -11.16 -6.59
CA ILE A 110 0.38 -11.16 -7.23
C ILE A 110 0.52 -11.43 -8.73
N ILE A 111 1.41 -10.69 -9.41
CA ILE A 111 1.66 -10.83 -10.86
C ILE A 111 2.10 -12.25 -11.20
N ALA A 112 3.07 -12.81 -10.47
CA ALA A 112 3.57 -14.16 -10.73
C ALA A 112 2.46 -15.22 -10.59
N ARG A 113 1.63 -15.13 -9.55
CA ARG A 113 0.51 -16.05 -9.33
C ARG A 113 -0.58 -15.90 -10.40
N LEU A 114 -0.90 -14.67 -10.79
CA LEU A 114 -1.85 -14.39 -11.87
C LEU A 114 -1.39 -15.02 -13.20
N GLN A 115 -0.13 -14.83 -13.55
CA GLN A 115 0.46 -15.39 -14.79
C GLN A 115 0.47 -16.92 -14.75
N GLN A 116 0.83 -17.51 -13.61
CA GLN A 116 0.79 -18.95 -13.41
C GLN A 116 -0.64 -19.49 -13.56
N ALA A 117 -1.64 -18.86 -12.91
CA ALA A 117 -3.04 -19.26 -12.98
C ALA A 117 -3.63 -19.07 -14.39
N ALA A 118 -3.25 -18.01 -15.09
CA ALA A 118 -3.68 -17.76 -16.47
C ALA A 118 -3.22 -18.88 -17.42
N SER A 119 -2.05 -19.45 -17.20
CA SER A 119 -1.46 -20.53 -18.02
C SER A 119 -1.83 -21.95 -17.56
N ASP A 120 -2.41 -22.10 -16.37
CA ASP A 120 -2.73 -23.42 -15.79
C ASP A 120 -4.00 -24.00 -16.45
N PRO A 121 -3.90 -25.18 -17.13
CA PRO A 121 -5.04 -25.78 -17.80
C PRO A 121 -6.14 -26.29 -16.83
N MET A 122 -5.85 -26.43 -15.54
CA MET A 122 -6.81 -26.83 -14.50
C MET A 122 -7.55 -25.64 -13.88
N VAL A 123 -7.27 -24.41 -14.33
CA VAL A 123 -7.88 -23.19 -13.84
C VAL A 123 -8.81 -22.61 -14.91
N ASP A 124 -10.09 -22.51 -14.58
CA ASP A 124 -11.13 -21.93 -15.42
C ASP A 124 -11.36 -20.45 -15.10
N GLY A 125 -11.06 -20.03 -13.87
CA GLY A 125 -11.20 -18.65 -13.39
C GLY A 125 -10.31 -18.36 -12.20
N ILE A 126 -10.15 -17.08 -11.87
CA ILE A 126 -9.29 -16.60 -10.81
C ILE A 126 -10.11 -15.76 -9.84
N LEU A 127 -9.96 -16.02 -8.54
CA LEU A 127 -10.52 -15.22 -7.46
C LEU A 127 -9.38 -14.53 -6.71
N LEU A 128 -9.37 -13.21 -6.72
CA LEU A 128 -8.56 -12.41 -5.82
C LEU A 128 -9.33 -12.27 -4.50
N ASP A 129 -8.86 -12.94 -3.46
CA ASP A 129 -9.43 -12.85 -2.11
C ASP A 129 -8.73 -11.69 -1.39
N MET A 130 -9.46 -10.55 -1.29
CA MET A 130 -8.90 -9.26 -0.89
C MET A 130 -9.20 -8.96 0.58
N ASP A 131 -8.15 -8.80 1.37
CA ASP A 131 -8.20 -8.24 2.72
C ASP A 131 -7.02 -7.29 2.92
N THR A 132 -7.14 -6.08 2.34
CA THR A 132 -6.03 -5.12 2.26
C THR A 132 -6.46 -3.67 2.49
N PRO A 133 -5.71 -2.90 3.32
CA PRO A 133 -5.87 -1.46 3.46
C PRO A 133 -5.31 -0.66 2.28
N GLY A 134 -4.67 -1.32 1.31
CA GLY A 134 -3.89 -0.69 0.26
C GLY A 134 -2.38 -0.77 0.52
N GLY A 135 -1.62 0.18 -0.01
CA GLY A 135 -0.17 0.16 0.15
C GLY A 135 0.58 1.15 -0.75
N MET A 136 1.75 0.75 -1.23
CA MET A 136 2.62 1.60 -2.04
C MET A 136 2.02 1.91 -3.41
N VAL A 137 2.24 3.12 -3.90
CA VAL A 137 1.92 3.51 -5.28
C VAL A 137 2.81 2.75 -6.27
N ALA A 138 4.10 2.62 -5.93
CA ALA A 138 5.09 1.98 -6.79
C ALA A 138 4.73 0.51 -7.08
N GLY A 139 4.47 0.21 -8.35
CA GLY A 139 4.09 -1.12 -8.83
C GLY A 139 2.58 -1.42 -8.83
N ALA A 140 1.75 -0.59 -8.20
CA ALA A 140 0.30 -0.81 -8.11
C ALA A 140 -0.38 -0.73 -9.49
N PHE A 141 -0.04 0.28 -10.27
CA PHE A 141 -0.60 0.49 -11.61
C PHE A 141 -0.23 -0.62 -12.57
N ASP A 142 1.03 -1.05 -12.57
CA ASP A 142 1.51 -2.16 -13.40
C ASP A 142 0.79 -3.47 -13.02
N CYS A 143 0.61 -3.72 -11.71
CA CYS A 143 -0.12 -4.88 -11.23
C CYS A 143 -1.60 -4.85 -11.71
N ALA A 144 -2.26 -3.70 -11.60
CA ALA A 144 -3.63 -3.53 -12.10
C ALA A 144 -3.72 -3.76 -13.63
N ASP A 145 -2.76 -3.26 -14.40
CA ASP A 145 -2.72 -3.49 -15.86
C ASP A 145 -2.50 -4.98 -16.20
N ILE A 146 -1.74 -5.72 -15.39
CA ILE A 146 -1.61 -7.19 -15.55
C ILE A 146 -2.93 -7.88 -15.24
N ILE A 147 -3.65 -7.51 -14.16
CA ILE A 147 -4.98 -8.06 -13.85
C ILE A 147 -5.93 -7.82 -15.03
N ALA A 148 -5.95 -6.59 -15.58
CA ALA A 148 -6.78 -6.24 -16.73
C ALA A 148 -6.45 -7.09 -17.97
N ARG A 149 -5.19 -7.39 -18.21
CA ARG A 149 -4.81 -8.29 -19.32
C ARG A 149 -5.18 -9.75 -19.07
N VAL A 150 -5.03 -10.22 -17.83
CA VAL A 150 -5.37 -11.60 -17.48
C VAL A 150 -6.86 -11.84 -17.53
N ARG A 151 -7.72 -10.86 -17.17
CA ARG A 151 -9.18 -11.01 -17.26
C ARG A 151 -9.69 -11.25 -18.69
N ASP A 152 -8.90 -10.87 -19.72
CA ASP A 152 -9.23 -11.12 -21.11
C ASP A 152 -8.88 -12.57 -21.54
N ILE A 153 -8.07 -13.28 -20.75
CA ILE A 153 -7.69 -14.68 -20.97
C ILE A 153 -8.59 -15.62 -20.15
N LYS A 154 -8.77 -15.33 -18.86
CA LYS A 154 -9.65 -16.06 -17.93
C LYS A 154 -10.40 -15.08 -17.04
N PRO A 155 -11.66 -15.35 -16.67
CA PRO A 155 -12.38 -14.49 -15.74
C PRO A 155 -11.58 -14.26 -14.45
N VAL A 156 -11.40 -13.00 -14.06
CA VAL A 156 -10.79 -12.61 -12.79
C VAL A 156 -11.84 -11.89 -11.95
N TRP A 157 -12.17 -12.44 -10.79
CA TRP A 157 -13.06 -11.80 -9.83
C TRP A 157 -12.26 -11.32 -8.64
N ALA A 158 -12.68 -10.21 -8.06
CA ALA A 158 -12.11 -9.68 -6.83
C ALA A 158 -13.20 -9.65 -5.76
N LEU A 159 -12.94 -10.30 -4.62
CA LEU A 159 -13.83 -10.34 -3.47
C LEU A 159 -13.20 -9.50 -2.34
N ALA A 160 -13.86 -8.40 -1.97
CA ALA A 160 -13.56 -7.73 -0.71
C ALA A 160 -14.16 -8.59 0.42
N ASN A 161 -13.32 -9.36 1.10
CA ASN A 161 -13.77 -10.26 2.15
C ASN A 161 -14.02 -9.46 3.45
N ASP A 162 -13.00 -8.79 3.99
CA ASP A 162 -13.12 -7.88 5.13
C ASP A 162 -12.80 -6.43 4.75
N MET A 163 -11.73 -6.22 3.98
CA MET A 163 -11.29 -4.91 3.55
C MET A 163 -10.71 -4.96 2.14
N ASN A 164 -11.03 -3.95 1.34
CA ASN A 164 -10.35 -3.73 0.08
C ASN A 164 -10.30 -2.24 -0.23
N CYS A 165 -9.28 -1.56 0.29
CA CYS A 165 -9.16 -0.11 0.23
C CYS A 165 -7.98 0.34 -0.63
N SER A 166 -8.08 1.55 -1.14
CA SER A 166 -7.01 2.33 -1.76
C SER A 166 -6.30 1.58 -2.90
N ALA A 167 -5.01 1.22 -2.80
CA ALA A 167 -4.35 0.42 -3.84
C ALA A 167 -5.10 -0.90 -4.13
N GLY A 168 -5.74 -1.51 -3.13
CA GLY A 168 -6.60 -2.67 -3.32
C GLY A 168 -7.79 -2.39 -4.24
N GLN A 169 -8.41 -1.20 -4.15
CA GLN A 169 -9.47 -0.77 -5.07
C GLN A 169 -8.97 -0.62 -6.51
N LEU A 170 -7.74 -0.15 -6.70
CA LEU A 170 -7.13 -0.10 -8.02
C LEU A 170 -7.04 -1.51 -8.64
N LEU A 171 -6.52 -2.47 -7.87
CA LEU A 171 -6.40 -3.87 -8.32
C LEU A 171 -7.77 -4.49 -8.60
N ALA A 172 -8.73 -4.35 -7.69
CA ALA A 172 -10.07 -4.89 -7.86
C ALA A 172 -10.82 -4.25 -9.04
N SER A 173 -10.59 -2.97 -9.31
CA SER A 173 -11.18 -2.27 -10.46
C SER A 173 -10.78 -2.90 -11.78
N ALA A 174 -9.59 -3.47 -11.87
CA ALA A 174 -9.07 -4.15 -13.06
C ALA A 174 -9.64 -5.56 -13.26
N ALA A 175 -10.35 -6.13 -12.28
CA ALA A 175 -11.00 -7.43 -12.39
C ALA A 175 -12.27 -7.38 -13.27
N SER A 176 -12.71 -8.55 -13.79
CA SER A 176 -13.95 -8.68 -14.57
C SER A 176 -15.18 -8.41 -13.71
N ARG A 177 -15.13 -8.77 -12.41
CA ARG A 177 -16.23 -8.60 -11.47
C ARG A 177 -15.70 -8.30 -10.07
N ARG A 178 -16.39 -7.43 -9.36
CA ARG A 178 -16.13 -7.06 -7.98
C ARG A 178 -17.26 -7.53 -7.08
N LEU A 179 -16.90 -8.16 -6.00
CA LEU A 179 -17.80 -8.69 -4.98
C LEU A 179 -17.40 -8.12 -3.61
N VAL A 180 -18.37 -7.99 -2.73
CA VAL A 180 -18.15 -7.53 -1.35
C VAL A 180 -18.95 -8.41 -0.41
N THR A 181 -18.43 -8.72 0.77
CA THR A 181 -19.22 -9.26 1.87
C THR A 181 -20.05 -8.15 2.50
N GLN A 182 -21.07 -8.49 3.28
CA GLN A 182 -22.03 -7.51 3.83
C GLN A 182 -21.39 -6.42 4.69
N THR A 183 -20.28 -6.73 5.34
CA THR A 183 -19.59 -5.84 6.29
C THR A 183 -18.23 -5.38 5.79
N ALA A 184 -17.85 -5.74 4.57
CA ALA A 184 -16.56 -5.35 4.01
C ALA A 184 -16.46 -3.84 3.83
N ARG A 185 -15.30 -3.30 4.15
CA ARG A 185 -14.94 -1.90 3.90
C ARG A 185 -14.24 -1.78 2.56
N THR A 186 -14.71 -0.86 1.73
CA THR A 186 -14.11 -0.59 0.42
C THR A 186 -14.06 0.92 0.20
N GLY A 187 -13.16 1.39 -0.66
CA GLY A 187 -13.05 2.82 -0.97
C GLY A 187 -11.65 3.36 -0.85
N SER A 188 -11.50 4.56 -0.30
CA SER A 188 -10.20 5.23 -0.08
C SER A 188 -9.39 5.40 -1.38
N ILE A 189 -10.03 5.89 -2.46
CA ILE A 189 -9.37 6.18 -3.73
C ILE A 189 -8.61 7.51 -3.62
N GLY A 190 -7.51 7.48 -2.92
CA GLY A 190 -6.67 8.63 -2.62
C GLY A 190 -5.19 8.27 -2.56
N VAL A 191 -4.35 9.29 -2.42
CA VAL A 191 -2.90 9.17 -2.28
C VAL A 191 -2.45 10.06 -1.14
N MET A 192 -1.58 9.57 -0.30
CA MET A 192 -1.02 10.32 0.81
C MET A 192 0.49 10.18 0.88
N MET A 193 1.14 11.12 1.52
CA MET A 193 2.56 11.05 1.87
C MET A 193 2.73 11.61 3.28
N ALA A 194 3.60 11.01 4.07
CA ALA A 194 3.99 11.53 5.38
C ALA A 194 5.42 12.08 5.31
N HIS A 195 5.63 13.29 5.80
CA HIS A 195 6.96 13.86 6.03
C HIS A 195 7.28 13.81 7.52
N SER A 196 8.45 13.31 7.89
CA SER A 196 8.95 13.30 9.26
C SER A 196 10.04 14.34 9.46
N ASN A 197 10.05 15.03 10.61
CA ASN A 197 11.09 15.97 10.97
C ASN A 197 11.72 15.57 12.33
N TYR A 198 12.98 15.20 12.29
CA TYR A 198 13.77 14.81 13.46
C TYR A 198 14.68 15.92 13.98
N GLY A 199 14.71 17.10 13.38
CA GLY A 199 15.65 18.18 13.69
C GLY A 199 15.70 18.49 15.18
N ALA A 200 14.56 18.77 15.81
CA ALA A 200 14.49 19.07 17.24
C ALA A 200 14.89 17.91 18.17
N ALA A 201 14.66 16.66 17.74
CA ALA A 201 15.06 15.49 18.51
C ALA A 201 16.58 15.32 18.47
N LEU A 202 17.20 15.52 17.33
CA LEU A 202 18.66 15.45 17.15
C LEU A 202 19.36 16.57 17.92
N GLU A 203 18.84 17.81 17.84
CA GLU A 203 19.35 18.94 18.58
C GLU A 203 19.39 18.69 20.09
N LYS A 204 18.31 18.10 20.67
CA LYS A 204 18.26 17.70 22.07
C LYS A 204 19.30 16.62 22.44
N GLN A 205 19.75 15.83 21.47
CA GLN A 205 20.79 14.82 21.63
C GLN A 205 22.21 15.41 21.38
N GLY A 206 22.32 16.70 21.09
CA GLY A 206 23.59 17.36 20.77
C GLY A 206 24.14 17.00 19.39
N VAL A 207 23.28 16.53 18.49
CA VAL A 207 23.64 16.18 17.11
C VAL A 207 23.19 17.28 16.17
N GLU A 208 24.14 17.89 15.45
CA GLU A 208 23.90 18.83 14.37
C GLU A 208 24.11 18.15 13.01
N ILE A 209 23.15 18.29 12.09
CA ILE A 209 23.24 17.73 10.74
C ILE A 209 23.43 18.89 9.75
N THR A 210 24.55 18.89 9.07
CA THR A 210 24.82 19.82 7.95
C THR A 210 24.71 19.06 6.63
N LEU A 211 23.79 19.49 5.76
CA LEU A 211 23.63 18.88 4.43
C LEU A 211 24.51 19.66 3.42
N ILE A 212 25.39 18.94 2.74
CA ILE A 212 26.20 19.47 1.63
C ILE A 212 25.73 18.78 0.35
N TYR A 213 25.21 19.53 -0.61
CA TYR A 213 24.56 18.97 -1.78
C TYR A 213 24.83 19.78 -3.05
N SER A 214 24.63 19.15 -4.19
CA SER A 214 24.63 19.77 -5.51
C SER A 214 23.34 19.39 -6.24
N GLY A 215 22.63 20.40 -6.75
CA GLY A 215 21.28 20.33 -7.31
C GLY A 215 20.22 20.81 -6.32
N SER A 216 19.45 21.83 -6.72
CA SER A 216 18.52 22.57 -5.85
C SER A 216 17.49 21.69 -5.11
N HIS A 217 17.05 20.59 -5.75
CA HIS A 217 16.02 19.70 -5.22
C HIS A 217 16.56 18.44 -4.55
N LYS A 218 17.90 18.34 -4.36
CA LYS A 218 18.52 17.11 -3.86
C LYS A 218 18.18 16.80 -2.40
N VAL A 219 17.83 17.83 -1.64
CA VAL A 219 17.53 17.76 -0.20
C VAL A 219 16.09 18.11 0.13
N ASP A 220 15.24 18.26 -0.88
CA ASP A 220 13.82 18.51 -0.68
C ASP A 220 13.19 17.37 0.13
N GLY A 221 12.39 17.73 1.13
CA GLY A 221 11.78 16.75 2.01
C GLY A 221 12.75 16.01 2.94
N ASN A 222 13.96 16.57 3.19
CA ASN A 222 14.87 15.97 4.16
C ASN A 222 14.24 15.94 5.57
N PRO A 223 14.59 14.94 6.42
CA PRO A 223 13.94 14.74 7.71
C PRO A 223 14.58 15.58 8.85
N TYR A 224 15.43 16.53 8.56
CA TYR A 224 16.19 17.30 9.56
C TYR A 224 15.69 18.74 9.72
N SER A 225 14.79 19.19 8.87
CA SER A 225 14.21 20.54 8.90
C SER A 225 12.71 20.50 8.66
N HIS A 226 12.05 21.64 8.91
CA HIS A 226 10.69 21.85 8.48
C HIS A 226 10.58 21.73 6.96
N LEU A 227 9.47 21.18 6.48
CA LEU A 227 9.17 21.12 5.06
C LEU A 227 8.88 22.54 4.54
N PRO A 228 9.69 23.08 3.60
CA PRO A 228 9.41 24.38 3.01
C PRO A 228 8.07 24.39 2.25
N ASP A 229 7.41 25.56 2.19
CA ASP A 229 6.09 25.68 1.57
C ASP A 229 6.10 25.36 0.08
N ASP A 230 7.10 25.80 -0.67
CA ASP A 230 7.28 25.50 -2.09
C ASP A 230 7.51 24.02 -2.37
N VAL A 231 8.27 23.35 -1.49
CA VAL A 231 8.46 21.89 -1.55
C VAL A 231 7.14 21.18 -1.24
N ARG A 232 6.42 21.64 -0.22
CA ARG A 232 5.09 21.09 0.14
C ARG A 232 4.10 21.22 -1.01
N GLU A 233 4.03 22.36 -1.67
CA GLU A 233 3.18 22.58 -2.85
C GLU A 233 3.56 21.67 -4.01
N THR A 234 4.85 21.47 -4.25
CA THR A 234 5.36 20.54 -5.27
C THR A 234 4.94 19.11 -4.96
N LEU A 235 5.07 18.67 -3.71
CA LEU A 235 4.65 17.33 -3.27
C LEU A 235 3.13 17.17 -3.38
N GLN A 236 2.35 18.18 -2.96
CA GLN A 236 0.89 18.17 -3.10
C GLN A 236 0.47 18.00 -4.57
N SER A 237 1.07 18.77 -5.46
CA SER A 237 0.80 18.66 -6.90
C SER A 237 1.08 17.26 -7.46
N ARG A 238 2.13 16.60 -6.98
CA ARG A 238 2.43 15.20 -7.34
C ARG A 238 1.38 14.24 -6.80
N MET A 239 0.89 14.43 -5.57
CA MET A 239 -0.19 13.62 -5.00
C MET A 239 -1.47 13.77 -5.80
N ASP A 240 -1.84 15.00 -6.16
CA ASP A 240 -3.04 15.31 -6.95
C ASP A 240 -2.96 14.67 -8.36
N ALA A 241 -1.79 14.74 -9.00
CA ALA A 241 -1.55 14.09 -10.28
C ALA A 241 -1.68 12.56 -10.17
N THR A 242 -1.12 11.96 -9.12
CA THR A 242 -1.20 10.52 -8.88
C THR A 242 -2.64 10.08 -8.57
N ARG A 243 -3.38 10.85 -7.75
CA ARG A 243 -4.80 10.60 -7.49
C ARG A 243 -5.63 10.68 -8.78
N ARG A 244 -5.36 11.66 -9.64
CA ARG A 244 -6.02 11.77 -10.95
C ARG A 244 -5.72 10.56 -11.84
N MET A 245 -4.47 10.12 -11.89
CA MET A 245 -4.08 8.89 -12.61
C MET A 245 -4.80 7.67 -12.05
N PHE A 246 -4.94 7.55 -10.74
CA PHE A 246 -5.71 6.50 -10.08
C PHE A 246 -7.18 6.53 -10.57
N ALA A 247 -7.84 7.68 -10.48
CA ALA A 247 -9.23 7.82 -10.93
C ALA A 247 -9.40 7.49 -12.43
N GLN A 248 -8.45 7.89 -13.27
CA GLN A 248 -8.44 7.56 -14.71
C GLN A 248 -8.35 6.05 -14.95
N LYS A 249 -7.49 5.33 -14.20
CA LYS A 249 -7.40 3.87 -14.32
C LYS A 249 -8.67 3.17 -13.86
N VAL A 250 -9.22 3.57 -12.70
CA VAL A 250 -10.52 3.05 -12.23
C VAL A 250 -11.62 3.31 -13.26
N SER A 251 -11.69 4.51 -13.82
CA SER A 251 -12.61 4.87 -14.88
C SER A 251 -12.47 3.95 -16.11
N ALA A 252 -11.24 3.76 -16.58
CA ALA A 252 -10.95 2.92 -17.76
C ALA A 252 -11.36 1.46 -17.55
N TYR A 253 -11.20 0.92 -16.33
CA TYR A 253 -11.52 -0.47 -16.03
C TYR A 253 -13.02 -0.70 -15.76
N THR A 254 -13.72 0.30 -15.22
CA THR A 254 -15.09 0.15 -14.70
C THR A 254 -16.17 0.83 -15.53
N GLY A 255 -15.81 1.75 -16.41
CA GLY A 255 -16.74 2.59 -17.17
C GLY A 255 -17.34 3.76 -16.38
N LEU A 256 -16.99 3.95 -15.10
CA LEU A 256 -17.38 5.12 -14.33
C LEU A 256 -16.66 6.36 -14.88
N SER A 257 -17.26 7.56 -14.76
CA SER A 257 -16.55 8.78 -15.13
C SER A 257 -15.42 9.08 -14.14
N VAL A 258 -14.33 9.68 -14.62
CA VAL A 258 -13.21 10.12 -13.76
C VAL A 258 -13.72 11.04 -12.65
N GLN A 259 -14.67 11.94 -12.98
CA GLN A 259 -15.22 12.87 -12.01
C GLN A 259 -16.01 12.14 -10.92
N ALA A 260 -16.83 11.15 -11.25
CA ALA A 260 -17.56 10.35 -10.27
C ALA A 260 -16.62 9.62 -9.30
N VAL A 261 -15.46 9.20 -9.78
CA VAL A 261 -14.43 8.58 -8.91
C VAL A 261 -13.77 9.64 -8.01
N LEU A 262 -13.46 10.83 -8.54
CA LEU A 262 -12.86 11.91 -7.76
C LEU A 262 -13.83 12.48 -6.71
N ASP A 263 -15.12 12.54 -7.01
CA ASP A 263 -16.18 13.07 -6.12
C ASP A 263 -16.37 12.21 -4.85
N THR A 264 -15.83 11.00 -4.80
CA THR A 264 -15.81 10.19 -3.58
C THR A 264 -14.93 10.79 -2.48
N GLU A 265 -14.05 11.74 -2.83
CA GLU A 265 -13.10 12.39 -1.91
C GLU A 265 -12.26 11.40 -1.08
N ALA A 266 -12.01 10.22 -1.66
CA ALA A 266 -11.27 9.11 -1.04
C ALA A 266 -11.99 8.51 0.20
N ALA A 267 -13.32 8.64 0.30
CA ALA A 267 -14.12 8.05 1.37
C ALA A 267 -14.21 6.52 1.23
#